data_5ae92301d34c933d27829c9f707b843d
#
_entry.id   5ae92301d34c933d27829c9f707b843d
#
_cell.length_a   1.000
_cell.length_b   1.000
_cell.length_c   1.000
_cell.angle_alpha   90.00
_cell.angle_beta   90.00
_cell.angle_gamma   90.00
#
_symmetry.space_group_name_H-M   'P 1'
#
loop_
_entity.id
_entity.type
_entity.pdbx_description
1 polymer ?
#
loop_
_entity_poly.entity_id
_entity_poly.type
_entity_poly.pdbx_seq_one_letter_code
_entity_poly.pdbx_strand_id
1 'polypeptide(L)'
;MIRILVLCSGNAARSQIAEGLFRAHGQGTVEIHSAGTQPAGFVHPLAIRTMLERGIDISQQKSKSLRYYENQRFDYVITVCDDAQLECPLFPGAYEQLHWSTPDPSFFPGPESEQLDAFRRTIDSLSSHILRLLEQLKNKKAASQ
;
A
#
# COMPACT_ATOMS: atom_id res chain seq x y z
N MET A 1 10.12 8.64 12.81
CA MET A 1 9.89 7.54 11.86
C MET A 1 9.72 8.06 10.45
N ILE A 2 10.04 7.23 9.48
CA ILE A 2 9.84 7.55 8.07
C ILE A 2 8.36 7.45 7.75
N ARG A 3 7.81 8.50 7.15
CA ARG A 3 6.38 8.57 6.81
C ARG A 3 6.18 8.17 5.35
N ILE A 4 5.31 7.18 5.13
CA ILE A 4 5.04 6.62 3.80
C ILE A 4 3.53 6.67 3.52
N LEU A 5 3.18 7.15 2.33
CA LEU A 5 1.80 7.14 1.83
C LEU A 5 1.73 6.24 0.60
N VAL A 6 0.85 5.25 0.63
CA VAL A 6 0.61 4.36 -0.52
C VAL A 6 -0.71 4.75 -1.16
N LEU A 7 -0.69 4.98 -2.47
CA LEU A 7 -1.84 5.45 -3.23
C LEU A 7 -2.29 4.42 -4.26
N CYS A 8 -3.60 4.25 -4.37
CA CYS A 8 -4.24 3.62 -5.52
C CYS A 8 -5.57 4.33 -5.77
N SER A 9 -6.36 3.87 -6.75
CA SER A 9 -7.62 4.56 -7.05
C SER A 9 -8.67 4.35 -5.96
N GLY A 10 -8.98 3.09 -5.63
CA GLY A 10 -10.10 2.77 -4.72
C GLY A 10 -9.75 2.68 -3.25
N ASN A 11 -8.48 2.53 -2.91
CA ASN A 11 -8.05 2.26 -1.52
C ASN A 11 -8.87 1.13 -0.89
N ALA A 12 -9.09 0.08 -1.66
CA ALA A 12 -9.88 -1.09 -1.22
C ALA A 12 -9.05 -2.37 -1.18
N ALA A 13 -8.14 -2.58 -2.13
CA ALA A 13 -7.36 -3.82 -2.23
C ALA A 13 -5.85 -3.56 -2.16
N ARG A 14 -5.23 -3.13 -3.26
CA ARG A 14 -3.76 -3.04 -3.38
C ARG A 14 -3.11 -2.19 -2.31
N SER A 15 -3.57 -0.96 -2.12
CA SER A 15 -2.99 -0.06 -1.12
C SER A 15 -3.32 -0.48 0.31
N GLN A 16 -4.44 -1.14 0.53
CA GLN A 16 -4.78 -1.69 1.84
C GLN A 16 -3.87 -2.87 2.20
N ILE A 17 -3.59 -3.73 1.22
CA ILE A 17 -2.63 -4.83 1.40
C ILE A 17 -1.26 -4.26 1.73
N ALA A 18 -0.81 -3.26 0.97
CA ALA A 18 0.49 -2.63 1.21
C ALA A 18 0.56 -1.99 2.60
N GLU A 19 -0.50 -1.29 3.03
CA GLU A 19 -0.55 -0.71 4.37
C GLU A 19 -0.37 -1.79 5.44
N GLY A 20 -1.09 -2.91 5.31
CA GLY A 20 -0.98 -4.02 6.27
C GLY A 20 0.42 -4.64 6.31
N LEU A 21 1.03 -4.83 5.14
CA LEU A 21 2.38 -5.39 5.06
C LEU A 21 3.43 -4.45 5.67
N PHE A 22 3.35 -3.15 5.38
CA PHE A 22 4.25 -2.17 5.99
C PHE A 22 4.08 -2.14 7.51
N ARG A 23 2.84 -2.17 7.98
CA ARG A 23 2.59 -2.14 9.43
C ARG A 23 3.15 -3.38 10.11
N ALA A 24 2.98 -4.56 9.49
CA ALA A 24 3.47 -5.82 10.05
C ALA A 24 5.00 -5.91 10.04
N HIS A 25 5.64 -5.47 8.97
CA HIS A 25 7.09 -5.66 8.78
C HIS A 25 7.92 -4.42 9.10
N GLY A 26 7.30 -3.24 9.16
CA GLY A 26 8.01 -1.98 9.36
C GLY A 26 7.83 -1.34 10.72
N GLN A 27 7.41 -2.09 11.72
CA GLN A 27 7.20 -1.56 13.07
C GLN A 27 8.47 -0.88 13.59
N GLY A 28 8.31 0.34 14.11
CA GLY A 28 9.43 1.11 14.64
C GLY A 28 10.28 1.80 13.57
N THR A 29 10.07 1.51 12.31
CA THR A 29 10.82 2.10 11.20
C THR A 29 9.98 3.07 10.39
N VAL A 30 8.73 2.72 10.10
CA VAL A 30 7.85 3.52 9.25
C VAL A 30 6.52 3.82 9.93
N GLU A 31 5.99 5.00 9.60
CA GLU A 31 4.60 5.36 9.85
C GLU A 31 3.89 5.26 8.51
N ILE A 32 2.92 4.35 8.40
CA ILE A 32 2.29 4.01 7.12
C ILE A 32 0.88 4.55 7.03
N HIS A 33 0.54 5.09 5.86
CA HIS A 33 -0.80 5.53 5.51
C HIS A 33 -1.11 5.07 4.09
N SER A 34 -2.39 4.90 3.79
CA SER A 34 -2.85 4.62 2.43
C SER A 34 -4.07 5.46 2.12
N ALA A 35 -4.28 5.74 0.84
CA ALA A 35 -5.43 6.53 0.40
C ALA A 35 -5.75 6.23 -1.06
N GLY A 36 -6.92 6.70 -1.50
CA GLY A 36 -7.37 6.56 -2.87
C GLY A 36 -7.81 7.89 -3.46
N THR A 37 -7.65 8.03 -4.77
CA THR A 37 -8.17 9.18 -5.51
C THR A 37 -9.70 9.15 -5.58
N GLN A 38 -10.27 7.94 -5.59
CA GLN A 38 -11.71 7.70 -5.60
C GLN A 38 -12.01 6.54 -4.62
N PRO A 39 -11.99 6.81 -3.31
CA PRO A 39 -12.09 5.73 -2.32
C PRO A 39 -13.42 4.98 -2.43
N ALA A 40 -13.33 3.65 -2.39
CA ALA A 40 -14.49 2.77 -2.50
C ALA A 40 -15.36 2.78 -1.24
N GLY A 41 -14.79 3.17 -0.11
CA GLY A 41 -15.52 3.23 1.16
C GLY A 41 -15.44 1.96 1.99
N PHE A 42 -14.73 0.94 1.53
CA PHE A 42 -14.56 -0.32 2.25
C PHE A 42 -13.26 -1.00 1.85
N VAL A 43 -12.78 -1.89 2.71
CA VAL A 43 -11.63 -2.75 2.42
C VAL A 43 -12.16 -4.03 1.78
N HIS A 44 -11.58 -4.43 0.65
CA HIS A 44 -12.08 -5.56 -0.11
C HIS A 44 -12.07 -6.86 0.73
N PRO A 45 -13.18 -7.60 0.77
CA PRO A 45 -13.26 -8.80 1.61
C PRO A 45 -12.21 -9.86 1.30
N LEU A 46 -11.83 -10.03 0.03
CA LEU A 46 -10.81 -11.01 -0.36
C LEU A 46 -9.41 -10.55 0.05
N ALA A 47 -9.17 -9.22 0.12
CA ALA A 47 -7.93 -8.70 0.67
C ALA A 47 -7.83 -9.04 2.16
N ILE A 48 -8.91 -8.82 2.91
CA ILE A 48 -8.95 -9.15 4.34
C ILE A 48 -8.67 -10.64 4.54
N ARG A 49 -9.37 -11.49 3.78
CA ARG A 49 -9.27 -12.94 3.89
C ARG A 49 -7.87 -13.46 3.58
N THR A 50 -7.26 -13.01 2.47
CA THR A 50 -5.95 -13.50 2.05
C THR A 50 -4.82 -12.97 2.93
N MET A 51 -4.93 -11.75 3.43
CA MET A 51 -3.96 -11.23 4.39
C MET A 51 -4.03 -11.98 5.71
N LEU A 52 -5.24 -12.36 6.14
CA LEU A 52 -5.41 -13.14 7.37
C LEU A 52 -4.77 -14.52 7.25
N GLU A 53 -4.72 -15.11 6.06
CA GLU A 53 -3.98 -16.36 5.82
C GLU A 53 -2.51 -16.24 6.21
N ARG A 54 -1.97 -15.03 6.21
CA ARG A 54 -0.58 -14.75 6.56
C ARG A 54 -0.43 -14.16 7.96
N GLY A 55 -1.49 -14.23 8.76
CA GLY A 55 -1.48 -13.72 10.12
C GLY A 55 -1.58 -12.19 10.23
N ILE A 56 -1.98 -11.51 9.17
CA ILE A 56 -2.12 -10.05 9.16
C ILE A 56 -3.58 -9.68 9.02
N ASP A 57 -4.15 -9.07 10.06
CA ASP A 57 -5.55 -8.64 10.08
C ASP A 57 -5.66 -7.19 9.64
N ILE A 58 -6.27 -6.96 8.48
CA ILE A 58 -6.52 -5.62 7.96
C ILE A 58 -8.00 -5.21 8.05
N SER A 59 -8.80 -5.98 8.78
CA SER A 59 -10.25 -5.73 8.87
C SER A 59 -10.61 -4.39 9.50
N GLN A 60 -9.72 -3.82 10.31
CA GLN A 60 -9.95 -2.54 10.97
C GLN A 60 -9.41 -1.34 10.19
N GLN A 61 -8.71 -1.59 9.09
CA GLN A 61 -8.26 -0.51 8.22
C GLN A 61 -9.43 0.11 7.50
N LYS A 62 -9.28 1.35 7.03
CA LYS A 62 -10.36 2.10 6.40
C LYS A 62 -9.96 2.59 5.02
N SER A 63 -10.93 2.61 4.11
CA SER A 63 -10.78 3.23 2.80
C SER A 63 -10.85 4.75 2.99
N LYS A 64 -9.80 5.46 2.56
CA LYS A 64 -9.63 6.88 2.84
C LYS A 64 -9.38 7.68 1.57
N SER A 65 -9.84 8.93 1.57
CA SER A 65 -9.60 9.84 0.46
C SER A 65 -8.19 10.43 0.55
N LEU A 66 -7.55 10.57 -0.61
CA LEU A 66 -6.30 11.29 -0.77
C LEU A 66 -6.36 12.71 -0.20
N ARG A 67 -7.53 13.35 -0.27
CA ARG A 67 -7.73 14.72 0.23
C ARG A 67 -7.35 14.88 1.70
N TYR A 68 -7.53 13.82 2.48
CA TYR A 68 -7.18 13.84 3.89
C TYR A 68 -5.68 14.10 4.11
N TYR A 69 -4.85 13.71 3.12
CA TYR A 69 -3.39 13.77 3.25
C TYR A 69 -2.73 14.87 2.43
N GLU A 70 -3.48 15.66 1.66
CA GLU A 70 -2.94 16.63 0.70
C GLU A 70 -1.94 17.64 1.29
N ASN A 71 -2.13 18.04 2.54
CA ASN A 71 -1.29 19.04 3.20
C ASN A 71 -0.29 18.43 4.18
N GLN A 72 -0.12 17.11 4.15
CA GLN A 72 0.80 16.42 5.04
C GLN A 72 2.11 16.11 4.32
N ARG A 73 3.19 16.04 5.09
CA ARG A 73 4.52 15.72 4.57
C ARG A 73 4.78 14.22 4.67
N PHE A 74 5.33 13.66 3.61
CA PHE A 74 5.74 12.26 3.56
C PHE A 74 7.19 12.18 3.07
N ASP A 75 7.89 11.14 3.49
CA ASP A 75 9.23 10.85 2.98
C ASP A 75 9.15 10.07 1.66
N TYR A 76 8.13 9.23 1.54
CA TYR A 76 7.87 8.43 0.33
C TYR A 76 6.39 8.47 -0.02
N VAL A 77 6.11 8.62 -1.31
CA VAL A 77 4.76 8.46 -1.85
C VAL A 77 4.84 7.34 -2.89
N ILE A 78 4.12 6.26 -2.65
CA ILE A 78 4.18 5.05 -3.47
C ILE A 78 2.84 4.84 -4.15
N THR A 79 2.83 4.82 -5.48
CA THR A 79 1.63 4.47 -6.24
C THR A 79 1.71 2.99 -6.64
N VAL A 80 0.60 2.26 -6.48
CA VAL A 80 0.54 0.82 -6.77
C VAL A 80 -0.40 0.48 -7.91
N CYS A 81 -1.08 1.48 -8.47
CA CYS A 81 -1.89 1.31 -9.67
C CYS A 81 -1.59 2.42 -10.66
N ASP A 82 -1.73 2.10 -11.95
CA ASP A 82 -1.39 3.03 -13.02
C ASP A 82 -2.35 4.23 -13.06
N ASP A 83 -3.61 4.02 -12.70
CA ASP A 83 -4.63 5.08 -12.72
C ASP A 83 -4.31 6.18 -11.70
N ALA A 84 -3.87 5.81 -10.51
CA ALA A 84 -3.56 6.77 -9.45
C ALA A 84 -2.36 7.64 -9.82
N GLN A 85 -1.46 7.14 -10.64
CA GLN A 85 -0.28 7.87 -11.10
C GLN A 85 -0.65 9.15 -11.85
N LEU A 86 -1.75 9.11 -12.61
CA LEU A 86 -2.19 10.24 -13.42
C LEU A 86 -2.77 11.38 -12.59
N GLU A 87 -3.24 11.10 -11.38
CA GLU A 87 -3.95 12.05 -10.54
C GLU A 87 -3.23 12.36 -9.24
N CYS A 88 -1.98 11.89 -9.09
CA CYS A 88 -1.23 12.09 -7.87
C CYS A 88 -0.86 13.58 -7.71
N PRO A 89 -1.33 14.25 -6.66
CA PRO A 89 -0.99 15.66 -6.42
C PRO A 89 0.45 15.77 -5.91
N LEU A 90 0.96 17.00 -5.93
CA LEU A 90 2.23 17.29 -5.27
C LEU A 90 1.99 17.48 -3.77
N PHE A 91 2.83 16.85 -2.98
CA PHE A 91 2.79 16.99 -1.53
C PHE A 91 3.80 18.02 -1.06
N PRO A 92 3.58 18.67 0.10
CA PRO A 92 4.55 19.64 0.61
C PRO A 92 5.88 19.00 0.97
N GLY A 93 6.95 19.76 0.78
CA GLY A 93 8.31 19.32 1.12
C GLY A 93 8.93 18.41 0.06
N ALA A 94 10.13 17.93 0.36
CA ALA A 94 10.84 16.99 -0.50
C ALA A 94 10.46 15.56 -0.14
N TYR A 95 10.20 14.74 -1.14
CA TYR A 95 9.89 13.33 -0.96
C TYR A 95 10.31 12.53 -2.18
N GLU A 96 10.48 11.22 -1.99
CA GLU A 96 10.71 10.31 -3.10
C GLU A 96 9.38 9.71 -3.56
N GLN A 97 9.18 9.67 -4.87
CA GLN A 97 8.00 9.05 -5.46
C GLN A 97 8.42 7.73 -6.10
N LEU A 98 7.73 6.66 -5.70
CA LEU A 98 7.95 5.32 -6.24
C LEU A 98 6.67 4.85 -6.91
N HIS A 99 6.81 4.03 -7.95
CA HIS A 99 5.67 3.41 -8.61
C HIS A 99 5.90 1.91 -8.72
N TRP A 100 5.03 1.15 -8.04
CA TRP A 100 5.04 -0.31 -8.09
C TRP A 100 3.78 -0.77 -8.84
N SER A 101 3.90 -0.89 -10.16
CA SER A 101 2.77 -1.29 -11.00
C SER A 101 2.26 -2.66 -10.56
N THR A 102 1.00 -2.71 -10.15
CA THR A 102 0.39 -3.92 -9.59
C THR A 102 -1.00 -4.08 -10.20
N PRO A 103 -1.25 -5.17 -10.95
CA PRO A 103 -2.60 -5.42 -11.48
C PRO A 103 -3.62 -5.48 -10.36
N ASP A 104 -4.82 -4.97 -10.62
CA ASP A 104 -5.90 -5.00 -9.63
C ASP A 104 -6.49 -6.41 -9.53
N PRO A 105 -6.29 -7.11 -8.40
CA PRO A 105 -6.80 -8.48 -8.27
C PRO A 105 -8.33 -8.55 -8.22
N SER A 106 -9.00 -7.43 -7.89
CA SER A 106 -10.46 -7.41 -7.80
C SER A 106 -11.14 -7.51 -9.16
N PHE A 107 -10.42 -7.23 -10.25
CA PHE A 107 -10.94 -7.37 -11.61
C PHE A 107 -10.56 -8.69 -12.27
N PHE A 108 -9.92 -9.59 -11.56
CA PHE A 108 -9.54 -10.88 -12.12
C PHE A 108 -10.79 -11.72 -12.40
N PRO A 109 -11.01 -12.17 -13.66
CA PRO A 109 -12.17 -12.95 -14.01
C PRO A 109 -12.05 -14.39 -13.50
N GLY A 110 -13.20 -15.04 -13.27
CA GLY A 110 -13.24 -16.45 -12.92
C GLY A 110 -13.85 -16.71 -11.56
N PRO A 111 -13.82 -17.98 -11.13
CA PRO A 111 -14.40 -18.37 -9.84
C PRO A 111 -13.58 -17.81 -8.66
N GLU A 112 -14.20 -17.83 -7.49
CA GLU A 112 -13.59 -17.26 -6.27
C GLU A 112 -12.21 -17.85 -5.97
N SER A 113 -12.00 -19.15 -6.22
CA SER A 113 -10.71 -19.79 -5.98
C SER A 113 -9.60 -19.13 -6.80
N GLU A 114 -9.88 -18.77 -8.05
CA GLU A 114 -8.90 -18.09 -8.91
C GLU A 114 -8.72 -16.63 -8.51
N GLN A 115 -9.78 -15.98 -8.05
CA GLN A 115 -9.72 -14.63 -7.52
C GLN A 115 -8.83 -14.59 -6.25
N LEU A 116 -9.00 -15.56 -5.36
CA LEU A 116 -8.16 -15.69 -4.17
C LEU A 116 -6.69 -15.84 -4.55
N ASP A 117 -6.39 -16.65 -5.56
CA ASP A 117 -5.01 -16.79 -6.04
C ASP A 117 -4.46 -15.48 -6.59
N ALA A 118 -5.29 -14.68 -7.28
CA ALA A 118 -4.88 -13.36 -7.75
C ALA A 118 -4.52 -12.43 -6.57
N PHE A 119 -5.31 -12.45 -5.50
CA PHE A 119 -4.99 -11.69 -4.30
C PHE A 119 -3.71 -12.18 -3.64
N ARG A 120 -3.48 -13.49 -3.59
CA ARG A 120 -2.24 -14.06 -3.04
C ARG A 120 -1.02 -13.62 -3.84
N ARG A 121 -1.10 -13.59 -5.17
CA ARG A 121 -0.02 -13.10 -6.02
C ARG A 121 0.25 -11.61 -5.79
N THR A 122 -0.80 -10.82 -5.60
CA THR A 122 -0.68 -9.40 -5.28
C THR A 122 0.08 -9.21 -3.97
N ILE A 123 -0.26 -10.00 -2.95
CA ILE A 123 0.43 -9.95 -1.66
C ILE A 123 1.91 -10.28 -1.83
N ASP A 124 2.22 -11.33 -2.59
CA ASP A 124 3.62 -11.75 -2.84
C ASP A 124 4.41 -10.65 -3.54
N SER A 125 3.83 -10.05 -4.58
CA SER A 125 4.48 -8.98 -5.33
C SER A 125 4.75 -7.75 -4.45
N LEU A 126 3.74 -7.29 -3.71
CA LEU A 126 3.89 -6.15 -2.82
C LEU A 126 4.86 -6.45 -1.68
N SER A 127 4.83 -7.67 -1.13
CA SER A 127 5.77 -8.08 -0.09
C SER A 127 7.22 -7.95 -0.55
N SER A 128 7.52 -8.38 -1.77
CA SER A 128 8.88 -8.29 -2.32
C SER A 128 9.36 -6.84 -2.39
N HIS A 129 8.50 -5.94 -2.90
CA HIS A 129 8.84 -4.52 -2.97
C HIS A 129 9.02 -3.90 -1.59
N ILE A 130 8.11 -4.21 -0.68
CA ILE A 130 8.09 -3.62 0.66
C ILE A 130 9.30 -4.08 1.48
N LEU A 131 9.60 -5.37 1.47
CA LEU A 131 10.74 -5.89 2.23
C LEU A 131 12.06 -5.32 1.71
N ARG A 132 12.19 -5.15 0.38
CA ARG A 132 13.36 -4.54 -0.20
C ARG A 132 13.51 -3.08 0.23
N LEU A 133 12.41 -2.31 0.21
CA LEU A 133 12.44 -0.91 0.64
C LEU A 133 12.79 -0.82 2.13
N LEU A 134 12.18 -1.63 2.96
CA LEU A 134 12.45 -1.62 4.40
C LEU A 134 13.92 -1.95 4.70
N GLU A 135 14.51 -2.87 3.97
CA GLU A 135 15.93 -3.18 4.11
C GLU A 135 16.79 -1.98 3.72
N GLN A 136 16.47 -1.31 2.62
CA GLN A 136 17.18 -0.11 2.19
C GLN A 136 17.08 1.00 3.24
N LEU A 137 15.94 1.18 3.86
CA LEU A 137 15.74 2.19 4.90
C LEU A 137 16.56 1.89 6.14
N LYS A 138 16.66 0.62 6.53
CA LYS A 138 17.51 0.19 7.64
C LYS A 138 18.99 0.45 7.35
N ASN A 139 19.44 0.17 6.14
CA ASN A 139 20.81 0.37 5.72
C ASN A 139 21.16 1.85 5.69
N LYS A 140 20.27 2.71 5.22
CA LYS A 140 20.46 4.15 5.23
C LYS A 140 20.60 4.68 6.66
N LYS A 141 19.75 4.21 7.57
CA LYS A 141 19.80 4.62 8.98
C LYS A 141 21.12 4.19 9.61
N ALA A 142 21.58 2.97 9.36
CA ALA A 142 22.86 2.48 9.87
C ALA A 142 24.04 3.29 9.32
N ALA A 143 23.99 3.65 8.02
CA ALA A 143 25.06 4.41 7.37
C ALA A 143 25.15 5.85 7.88
N SER A 144 24.05 6.43 8.36
CA SER A 144 24.03 7.80 8.87
C SER A 144 24.41 7.93 10.33
N GLN A 145 24.63 6.81 11.00
CA GLN A 145 25.14 6.76 12.36
C GLN A 145 26.65 6.52 12.35
#